data_f020e1b570f6a395616f0b56cbfb7053
#
_entry.id   f020e1b570f6a395616f0b56cbfb7053
#
_cell.length_a   1.000
_cell.length_b   1.000
_cell.length_c   1.000
_cell.angle_alpha   90.00
_cell.angle_beta   90.00
_cell.angle_gamma   90.00
#
_symmetry.space_group_name_H-M   'P 1'
#
loop_
_entity.id
_entity.type
_entity.pdbx_description
1 polymer ?
#
loop_
_entity_poly.entity_id
_entity_poly.type
_entity_poly.pdbx_seq_one_letter_code
_entity_poly.pdbx_strand_id
1 'polypeptide(L)'
;MMLSCGRTELLAHGGGMKGHRELLSEFERVASPGSQATEVMQHISDRLHGELLRYNWVGFYLADPADPNYLLVGPHSGVFSPHERISLGQGLCGAAASLGKTLAVNDVTKDPRYLMGSEQTKSEILVPMLVRGVLVAEFDINSFFKDTWNAEETAFVEQCANLVKRCM
;
A
#
# COMPACT_ATOMS: atom_id res chain seq x y z
N MET A 1 44.65 30.03 2.76
CA MET A 1 43.64 29.56 3.71
C MET A 1 42.46 29.01 2.90
N MET A 2 42.51 27.72 2.59
CA MET A 2 41.55 27.05 1.69
C MET A 2 40.45 26.43 2.55
N LEU A 3 39.24 26.87 2.36
CA LEU A 3 38.05 26.27 2.97
C LEU A 3 37.59 25.09 2.09
N SER A 4 37.76 23.90 2.66
CA SER A 4 37.26 22.63 2.10
C SER A 4 35.70 22.65 2.12
N CYS A 5 35.14 22.63 0.91
CA CYS A 5 33.69 22.42 0.72
C CYS A 5 33.44 20.93 0.90
N GLY A 6 32.88 20.57 2.05
CA GLY A 6 32.40 19.21 2.31
C GLY A 6 31.26 18.85 1.38
N ARG A 7 31.49 17.87 0.50
CA ARG A 7 30.42 17.18 -0.24
C ARG A 7 29.59 16.40 0.76
N THR A 8 28.38 16.85 0.97
CA THR A 8 27.35 16.01 1.56
C THR A 8 27.01 14.94 0.54
N GLU A 9 27.52 13.75 0.71
CA GLU A 9 27.06 12.57 -0.03
C GLU A 9 25.59 12.34 0.32
N LEU A 10 24.73 12.66 -0.62
CA LEU A 10 23.34 12.23 -0.61
C LEU A 10 23.36 10.71 -0.75
N LEU A 11 23.27 10.00 0.36
CA LEU A 11 23.08 8.55 0.36
C LEU A 11 21.78 8.27 -0.37
N ALA A 12 21.89 7.87 -1.62
CA ALA A 12 20.81 7.23 -2.35
C ALA A 12 20.50 5.93 -1.61
N HIS A 13 19.49 5.97 -0.74
CA HIS A 13 18.95 4.77 -0.15
C HIS A 13 18.24 4.02 -1.27
N GLY A 14 18.99 3.09 -1.89
CA GLY A 14 18.43 2.09 -2.77
C GLY A 14 17.48 1.22 -1.94
N GLY A 15 16.19 1.46 -2.07
CA GLY A 15 15.16 0.52 -1.65
C GLY A 15 15.26 -0.73 -2.51
N GLY A 16 16.26 -1.55 -2.27
CA GLY A 16 16.49 -2.82 -2.94
C GLY A 16 16.08 -3.98 -2.04
N MET A 17 16.15 -5.20 -2.55
CA MET A 17 15.78 -6.46 -1.88
C MET A 17 16.21 -6.60 -0.41
N LYS A 18 17.28 -5.92 0.03
CA LYS A 18 17.69 -5.92 1.45
C LYS A 18 16.68 -5.20 2.33
N GLY A 19 16.19 -4.03 1.92
CA GLY A 19 15.22 -3.25 2.68
C GLY A 19 13.87 -3.97 2.79
N HIS A 20 13.37 -4.57 1.70
CA HIS A 20 12.13 -5.36 1.71
C HIS A 20 12.22 -6.56 2.65
N ARG A 21 13.35 -7.29 2.65
CA ARG A 21 13.54 -8.44 3.54
C ARG A 21 13.56 -8.05 5.02
N GLU A 22 14.20 -6.94 5.34
CA GLU A 22 14.28 -6.44 6.72
C GLU A 22 12.89 -6.01 7.20
N LEU A 23 12.13 -5.29 6.37
CA LEU A 23 10.75 -4.90 6.67
C LEU A 23 9.83 -6.11 6.83
N LEU A 24 9.91 -7.10 5.93
CA LEU A 24 9.12 -8.34 6.06
C LEU A 24 9.44 -9.10 7.36
N SER A 25 10.72 -9.20 7.73
CA SER A 25 11.12 -9.83 8.99
C SER A 25 10.61 -9.07 10.23
N GLU A 26 10.53 -7.75 10.16
CA GLU A 26 9.92 -6.91 11.18
C GLU A 26 8.40 -7.18 11.26
N PHE A 27 7.72 -7.15 10.11
CA PHE A 27 6.27 -7.35 10.03
C PHE A 27 5.84 -8.75 10.46
N GLU A 28 6.63 -9.78 10.15
CA GLU A 28 6.38 -11.15 10.63
C GLU A 28 6.37 -11.24 12.17
N ARG A 29 7.23 -10.48 12.83
CA ARG A 29 7.26 -10.43 14.31
C ARG A 29 6.04 -9.70 14.87
N VAL A 30 5.59 -8.64 14.21
CA VAL A 30 4.42 -7.86 14.63
C VAL A 30 3.12 -8.62 14.34
N ALA A 31 3.02 -9.28 13.19
CA ALA A 31 1.88 -10.10 12.78
C ALA A 31 1.92 -11.50 13.42
N SER A 32 2.06 -11.55 14.72
CA SER A 32 2.09 -12.80 15.50
C SER A 32 0.66 -13.28 15.85
N PRO A 33 0.47 -14.56 16.23
CA PRO A 33 -0.83 -15.04 16.65
C PRO A 33 -1.41 -14.23 17.83
N GLY A 34 -2.62 -13.70 17.65
CA GLY A 34 -3.30 -12.86 18.63
C GLY A 34 -3.08 -11.36 18.46
N SER A 35 -2.25 -10.93 17.52
CA SER A 35 -2.13 -9.50 17.16
C SER A 35 -3.44 -8.97 16.58
N GLN A 36 -3.78 -7.74 16.90
CA GLN A 36 -4.95 -7.08 16.30
C GLN A 36 -4.62 -6.64 14.86
N ALA A 37 -5.43 -7.05 13.90
CA ALA A 37 -5.20 -6.76 12.48
C ALA A 37 -5.02 -5.26 12.20
N THR A 38 -5.82 -4.40 12.84
CA THR A 38 -5.75 -2.94 12.67
C THR A 38 -4.44 -2.33 13.18
N GLU A 39 -3.87 -2.86 14.26
CA GLU A 39 -2.57 -2.44 14.77
C GLU A 39 -1.43 -2.85 13.82
N VAL A 40 -1.51 -4.07 13.29
CA VAL A 40 -0.55 -4.56 12.27
C VAL A 40 -0.63 -3.73 11.00
N MET A 41 -1.85 -3.42 10.52
CA MET A 41 -2.08 -2.55 9.36
C MET A 41 -1.47 -1.16 9.56
N GLN A 42 -1.70 -0.53 10.72
CA GLN A 42 -1.14 0.79 11.01
C GLN A 42 0.38 0.74 11.05
N HIS A 43 0.95 -0.25 11.73
CA HIS A 43 2.40 -0.41 11.78
C HIS A 43 3.03 -0.58 10.39
N ILE A 44 2.45 -1.45 9.55
CA ILE A 44 2.92 -1.64 8.17
C ILE A 44 2.81 -0.33 7.37
N SER A 45 1.67 0.38 7.47
CA SER A 45 1.47 1.64 6.75
C SER A 45 2.51 2.68 7.13
N ASP A 46 2.77 2.87 8.42
CA ASP A 46 3.74 3.84 8.92
C ASP A 46 5.17 3.50 8.48
N ARG A 47 5.53 2.21 8.57
CA ARG A 47 6.87 1.76 8.20
C ARG A 47 7.13 1.85 6.71
N LEU A 48 6.18 1.41 5.88
CA LEU A 48 6.33 1.47 4.42
C LEU A 48 6.37 2.91 3.93
N HIS A 49 5.48 3.78 4.44
CA HIS A 49 5.49 5.20 4.08
C HIS A 49 6.77 5.90 4.54
N GLY A 50 7.26 5.58 5.74
CA GLY A 50 8.45 6.21 6.30
C GLY A 50 9.77 5.77 5.66
N GLU A 51 9.87 4.52 5.18
CA GLU A 51 11.11 3.94 4.68
C GLU A 51 11.24 3.92 3.15
N LEU A 52 10.10 3.87 2.44
CA LEU A 52 10.10 3.72 0.99
C LEU A 52 9.67 5.00 0.29
N LEU A 53 10.63 5.73 -0.25
CA LEU A 53 10.46 7.06 -0.87
C LEU A 53 9.34 7.11 -1.93
N ARG A 54 9.06 6.00 -2.60
CA ARG A 54 8.05 5.91 -3.66
C ARG A 54 6.66 5.54 -3.14
N TYR A 55 6.49 5.27 -1.84
CA TYR A 55 5.22 4.92 -1.21
C TYR A 55 4.65 6.15 -0.53
N ASN A 56 3.98 7.01 -1.31
CA ASN A 56 3.55 8.34 -0.88
C ASN A 56 2.24 8.33 -0.08
N TRP A 57 1.44 7.31 -0.26
CA TRP A 57 0.30 6.96 0.59
C TRP A 57 0.21 5.44 0.68
N VAL A 58 0.05 4.93 1.88
CA VAL A 58 -0.03 3.49 2.18
C VAL A 58 -1.18 3.28 3.14
N GLY A 59 -2.12 2.44 2.82
CA GLY A 59 -3.24 2.22 3.73
C GLY A 59 -4.10 1.01 3.38
N PHE A 60 -5.07 0.79 4.24
CA PHE A 60 -6.03 -0.30 4.11
C PHE A 60 -7.44 0.27 4.05
N TYR A 61 -8.21 -0.24 3.11
CA TYR A 61 -9.65 -0.09 3.11
C TYR A 61 -10.29 -1.36 3.65
N LEU A 62 -11.26 -1.21 4.56
CA LEU A 62 -11.93 -2.32 5.23
C LEU A 62 -13.33 -2.49 4.64
N ALA A 63 -13.78 -3.73 4.49
CA ALA A 63 -15.18 -3.98 4.10
C ALA A 63 -16.14 -3.30 5.08
N ASP A 64 -17.10 -2.55 4.54
CA ASP A 64 -18.12 -1.87 5.34
C ASP A 64 -19.06 -2.92 5.95
N PRO A 65 -19.13 -3.05 7.30
CA PRO A 65 -20.00 -4.03 7.92
C PRO A 65 -21.50 -3.73 7.74
N ALA A 66 -21.84 -2.50 7.37
CA ALA A 66 -23.21 -2.08 7.13
C ALA A 66 -23.66 -2.26 5.68
N ASP A 67 -22.72 -2.25 4.73
CA ASP A 67 -23.02 -2.38 3.30
C ASP A 67 -21.86 -3.07 2.55
N PRO A 68 -22.02 -4.33 2.14
CA PRO A 68 -20.97 -5.11 1.49
C PRO A 68 -20.53 -4.58 0.11
N ASN A 69 -21.20 -3.55 -0.41
CA ASN A 69 -20.83 -2.90 -1.67
C ASN A 69 -19.81 -1.76 -1.48
N TYR A 70 -19.34 -1.53 -0.26
CA TYR A 70 -18.44 -0.44 0.06
C TYR A 70 -17.24 -0.88 0.88
N LEU A 71 -16.17 -0.12 0.72
CA LEU A 71 -15.00 -0.14 1.59
C LEU A 71 -14.91 1.18 2.36
N LEU A 72 -14.50 1.11 3.62
CA LEU A 72 -14.24 2.25 4.48
C LEU A 72 -12.73 2.39 4.68
N VAL A 73 -12.23 3.64 4.70
CA VAL A 73 -10.82 3.88 5.01
C VAL A 73 -10.50 3.36 6.41
N GLY A 74 -9.45 2.57 6.49
CA GLY A 74 -8.89 2.00 7.71
C GLY A 74 -7.54 2.63 8.07
N PRO A 75 -6.67 1.88 8.76
CA PRO A 75 -5.33 2.33 9.10
C PRO A 75 -4.53 2.73 7.88
N HIS A 76 -3.91 3.90 7.91
CA HIS A 76 -3.12 4.44 6.79
C HIS A 76 -2.07 5.43 7.24
N SER A 77 -1.11 5.71 6.36
CA SER A 77 -0.09 6.74 6.50
C SER A 77 0.21 7.36 5.13
N GLY A 78 0.38 8.67 5.08
CA GLY A 78 0.65 9.33 3.80
C GLY A 78 0.41 10.82 3.80
N VAL A 79 0.66 11.43 2.64
CA VAL A 79 0.73 12.88 2.47
C VAL A 79 -0.57 13.52 1.97
N PHE A 80 -1.63 12.76 1.76
CA PHE A 80 -2.94 13.28 1.38
C PHE A 80 -4.08 12.58 2.12
N SER A 81 -5.25 13.21 2.16
CA SER A 81 -6.44 12.62 2.75
C SER A 81 -7.11 11.67 1.76
N PRO A 82 -7.32 10.40 2.14
CA PRO A 82 -7.98 9.43 1.27
C PRO A 82 -9.50 9.66 1.19
N HIS A 83 -10.15 8.97 0.26
CA HIS A 83 -11.61 8.85 0.28
C HIS A 83 -12.04 8.07 1.53
N GLU A 84 -12.98 8.59 2.30
CA GLU A 84 -13.46 7.91 3.51
C GLU A 84 -14.23 6.63 3.21
N ARG A 85 -14.93 6.59 2.07
CA ARG A 85 -15.75 5.46 1.63
C ARG A 85 -15.67 5.30 0.11
N ILE A 86 -15.43 4.07 -0.36
CA ILE A 86 -15.28 3.74 -1.78
C ILE A 86 -16.30 2.64 -2.15
N SER A 87 -17.02 2.86 -3.26
CA SER A 87 -17.89 1.84 -3.83
C SER A 87 -17.10 0.76 -4.56
N LEU A 88 -17.41 -0.51 -4.32
CA LEU A 88 -16.82 -1.64 -5.06
C LEU A 88 -17.23 -1.68 -6.55
N GLY A 89 -18.18 -0.85 -6.98
CA GLY A 89 -18.55 -0.68 -8.38
C GLY A 89 -17.72 0.34 -9.14
N GLN A 90 -16.75 1.03 -8.51
CA GLN A 90 -16.05 2.15 -9.09
C GLN A 90 -14.54 2.12 -8.79
N GLY A 91 -13.78 2.74 -9.67
CA GLY A 91 -12.36 2.97 -9.48
C GLY A 91 -11.50 1.72 -9.63
N LEU A 92 -10.22 1.90 -9.35
CA LEU A 92 -9.25 0.80 -9.34
C LEU A 92 -9.50 -0.15 -8.17
N CYS A 93 -9.91 0.35 -6.99
CA CYS A 93 -10.31 -0.47 -5.85
C CYS A 93 -11.44 -1.42 -6.21
N GLY A 94 -12.52 -0.91 -6.81
CA GLY A 94 -13.63 -1.75 -7.27
C GLY A 94 -13.19 -2.78 -8.32
N ALA A 95 -12.28 -2.42 -9.22
CA ALA A 95 -11.74 -3.33 -10.22
C ALA A 95 -10.90 -4.44 -9.58
N ALA A 96 -10.01 -4.11 -8.64
CA ALA A 96 -9.19 -5.11 -7.93
C ALA A 96 -10.06 -6.06 -7.10
N ALA A 97 -11.03 -5.52 -6.36
CA ALA A 97 -11.99 -6.28 -5.58
C ALA A 97 -12.79 -7.27 -6.44
N SER A 98 -13.30 -6.81 -7.60
CA SER A 98 -14.05 -7.64 -8.54
C SER A 98 -13.19 -8.73 -9.18
N LEU A 99 -11.92 -8.46 -9.46
CA LEU A 99 -10.98 -9.43 -9.98
C LEU A 99 -10.53 -10.45 -8.92
N GLY A 100 -10.59 -10.08 -7.64
CA GLY A 100 -10.03 -10.87 -6.55
C GLY A 100 -8.51 -11.08 -6.66
N LYS A 101 -7.82 -10.19 -7.37
CA LYS A 101 -6.38 -10.27 -7.68
C LYS A 101 -5.74 -8.90 -7.58
N THR A 102 -4.44 -8.90 -7.27
CA THR A 102 -3.63 -7.68 -7.28
C THR A 102 -3.75 -6.95 -8.61
N LEU A 103 -3.99 -5.66 -8.52
CA LEU A 103 -4.02 -4.73 -9.64
C LEU A 103 -2.89 -3.71 -9.46
N ALA A 104 -1.88 -3.77 -10.32
CA ALA A 104 -0.77 -2.84 -10.34
C ALA A 104 -0.88 -1.95 -11.59
N VAL A 105 -1.09 -0.65 -11.38
CA VAL A 105 -1.25 0.35 -12.44
C VAL A 105 -0.05 1.28 -12.42
N ASN A 106 0.83 1.17 -13.39
CA ASN A 106 2.09 1.92 -13.46
C ASN A 106 1.95 3.35 -14.03
N ASP A 107 0.80 3.66 -14.62
CA ASP A 107 0.44 5.01 -15.05
C ASP A 107 -1.09 5.17 -14.95
N VAL A 108 -1.55 5.75 -13.83
CA VAL A 108 -2.99 5.94 -13.57
C VAL A 108 -3.65 6.89 -14.58
N THR A 109 -2.87 7.76 -15.25
CA THR A 109 -3.42 8.69 -16.25
C THR A 109 -3.90 7.99 -17.52
N LYS A 110 -3.50 6.74 -17.71
CA LYS A 110 -3.88 5.91 -18.85
C LYS A 110 -4.99 4.91 -18.53
N ASP A 111 -5.36 4.77 -17.26
CA ASP A 111 -6.42 3.83 -16.86
C ASP A 111 -7.74 4.61 -16.67
N PRO A 112 -8.74 4.37 -17.52
CA PRO A 112 -10.01 5.10 -17.46
C PRO A 112 -10.83 4.81 -16.19
N ARG A 113 -10.46 3.78 -15.43
CA ARG A 113 -11.11 3.43 -14.16
C ARG A 113 -10.60 4.25 -12.99
N TYR A 114 -9.44 4.92 -13.14
CA TYR A 114 -8.83 5.66 -12.04
C TYR A 114 -9.76 6.73 -11.48
N LEU A 115 -10.05 6.67 -10.19
CA LEU A 115 -10.71 7.74 -9.43
C LEU A 115 -9.64 8.55 -8.71
N MET A 116 -9.56 9.83 -9.05
CA MET A 116 -8.54 10.72 -8.51
C MET A 116 -8.69 10.91 -7.00
N GLY A 117 -7.78 10.33 -6.23
CA GLY A 117 -7.61 10.61 -4.80
C GLY A 117 -6.64 11.77 -4.56
N SER A 118 -5.63 11.89 -5.43
CA SER A 118 -4.64 12.97 -5.42
C SER A 118 -4.16 13.26 -6.84
N GLU A 119 -4.02 14.53 -7.20
CA GLU A 119 -3.44 14.97 -8.49
C GLU A 119 -1.96 14.53 -8.64
N GLN A 120 -1.30 14.25 -7.54
CA GLN A 120 0.11 13.85 -7.52
C GLN A 120 0.29 12.36 -7.80
N THR A 121 -0.71 11.51 -7.58
CA THR A 121 -0.63 10.07 -7.83
C THR A 121 -0.36 9.80 -9.31
N LYS A 122 0.65 9.00 -9.59
CA LYS A 122 1.06 8.58 -10.93
C LYS A 122 0.95 7.08 -11.15
N SER A 123 1.12 6.29 -10.09
CA SER A 123 0.90 4.85 -10.11
C SER A 123 0.28 4.36 -8.81
N GLU A 124 -0.41 3.22 -8.87
CA GLU A 124 -1.17 2.69 -7.74
C GLU A 124 -1.15 1.16 -7.77
N ILE A 125 -1.05 0.53 -6.61
CA ILE A 125 -1.18 -0.91 -6.46
C ILE A 125 -2.24 -1.23 -5.41
N LEU A 126 -3.11 -2.17 -5.74
CA LEU A 126 -4.21 -2.62 -4.90
C LEU A 126 -4.16 -4.13 -4.75
N VAL A 127 -4.17 -4.59 -3.50
CA VAL A 127 -4.16 -6.02 -3.16
C VAL A 127 -5.45 -6.36 -2.41
N PRO A 128 -6.45 -6.97 -3.05
CA PRO A 128 -7.67 -7.38 -2.37
C PRO A 128 -7.36 -8.53 -1.40
N MET A 129 -7.83 -8.38 -0.18
CA MET A 129 -7.61 -9.32 0.91
C MET A 129 -8.87 -10.14 1.13
N LEU A 130 -8.84 -11.39 0.64
CA LEU A 130 -9.94 -12.33 0.80
C LEU A 130 -9.65 -13.32 1.91
N VAL A 131 -10.63 -13.50 2.80
CA VAL A 131 -10.63 -14.56 3.83
C VAL A 131 -11.79 -15.50 3.53
N ARG A 132 -11.51 -16.77 3.28
CA ARG A 132 -12.50 -17.78 2.88
C ARG A 132 -13.36 -17.35 1.67
N GLY A 133 -12.75 -16.63 0.73
CA GLY A 133 -13.41 -16.14 -0.49
C GLY A 133 -14.23 -14.85 -0.32
N VAL A 134 -14.27 -14.28 0.89
CA VAL A 134 -14.96 -13.01 1.16
C VAL A 134 -13.94 -11.88 1.24
N LEU A 135 -14.21 -10.77 0.55
CA LEU A 135 -13.39 -9.56 0.65
C LEU A 135 -13.56 -8.95 2.04
N VAL A 136 -12.48 -8.85 2.78
CA VAL A 136 -12.47 -8.29 4.14
C VAL A 136 -11.73 -6.95 4.21
N ALA A 137 -10.78 -6.74 3.31
CA ALA A 137 -10.02 -5.50 3.19
C ALA A 137 -9.38 -5.39 1.80
N GLU A 138 -8.82 -4.24 1.50
CA GLU A 138 -7.94 -3.98 0.36
C GLU A 138 -6.73 -3.19 0.82
N PHE A 139 -5.54 -3.64 0.46
CA PHE A 139 -4.30 -2.92 0.71
C PHE A 139 -3.98 -2.06 -0.50
N ASP A 140 -3.89 -0.76 -0.29
CA ASP A 140 -3.73 0.25 -1.33
C ASP A 140 -2.46 1.08 -1.09
N ILE A 141 -1.65 1.23 -2.13
CA ILE A 141 -0.46 2.08 -2.09
C ILE A 141 -0.43 2.97 -3.33
N ASN A 142 -0.33 4.27 -3.08
CA ASN A 142 -0.23 5.29 -4.10
C ASN A 142 1.19 5.84 -4.19
N SER A 143 1.71 5.96 -5.42
CA SER A 143 3.01 6.53 -5.72
C SER A 143 2.90 7.78 -6.59
N PHE A 144 3.73 8.79 -6.28
CA PHE A 144 3.88 9.99 -7.11
C PHE A 144 4.85 9.77 -8.28
N PHE A 145 5.31 8.55 -8.46
CA PHE A 145 6.19 8.12 -9.54
C PHE A 145 5.47 7.10 -10.42
N LYS A 146 5.71 7.19 -11.74
CA LYS A 146 5.30 6.14 -12.67
C LYS A 146 6.23 4.93 -12.54
N ASP A 147 5.79 3.80 -13.06
CA ASP A 147 6.59 2.57 -13.16
C ASP A 147 7.19 2.12 -11.80
N THR A 148 6.39 2.26 -10.73
CA THR A 148 6.79 1.84 -9.38
C THR A 148 6.62 0.34 -9.20
N TRP A 149 5.60 -0.26 -9.80
CA TRP A 149 5.16 -1.62 -9.52
C TRP A 149 5.72 -2.62 -10.52
N ASN A 150 6.96 -3.03 -10.34
CA ASN A 150 7.53 -4.19 -11.02
C ASN A 150 7.14 -5.50 -10.29
N ALA A 151 7.59 -6.64 -10.80
CA ALA A 151 7.25 -7.95 -10.23
C ALA A 151 7.76 -8.12 -8.78
N GLU A 152 8.92 -7.55 -8.45
CA GLU A 152 9.52 -7.62 -7.11
C GLU A 152 8.73 -6.77 -6.12
N GLU A 153 8.41 -5.51 -6.46
CA GLU A 153 7.58 -4.61 -5.67
C GLU A 153 6.19 -5.20 -5.44
N THR A 154 5.57 -5.74 -6.49
CA THR A 154 4.25 -6.39 -6.41
C THR A 154 4.28 -7.58 -5.45
N ALA A 155 5.26 -8.46 -5.57
CA ALA A 155 5.40 -9.62 -4.67
C ALA A 155 5.64 -9.20 -3.22
N PHE A 156 6.41 -8.14 -2.98
CA PHE A 156 6.65 -7.59 -1.65
C PHE A 156 5.35 -7.07 -1.03
N VAL A 157 4.56 -6.28 -1.76
CA VAL A 157 3.27 -5.75 -1.27
C VAL A 157 2.28 -6.87 -0.98
N GLU A 158 2.22 -7.90 -1.83
CA GLU A 158 1.39 -9.08 -1.61
C GLU A 158 1.79 -9.85 -0.34
N GLN A 159 3.10 -9.95 -0.06
CA GLN A 159 3.58 -10.57 1.18
C GLN A 159 3.16 -9.76 2.42
N CYS A 160 3.24 -8.43 2.38
CA CYS A 160 2.74 -7.57 3.45
C CYS A 160 1.24 -7.79 3.70
N ALA A 161 0.41 -7.81 2.66
CA ALA A 161 -1.02 -8.09 2.76
C ALA A 161 -1.29 -9.49 3.36
N ASN A 162 -0.50 -10.50 2.96
CA ASN A 162 -0.63 -11.86 3.48
C ASN A 162 -0.29 -11.96 4.98
N LEU A 163 0.64 -11.16 5.48
CA LEU A 163 0.93 -11.10 6.91
C LEU A 163 -0.25 -10.56 7.70
N VAL A 164 -0.88 -9.49 7.23
CA VAL A 164 -2.10 -8.94 7.86
C VAL A 164 -3.23 -9.96 7.88
N LYS A 165 -3.46 -10.68 6.77
CA LYS A 165 -4.51 -11.71 6.70
C LYS A 165 -4.40 -12.81 7.75
N ARG A 166 -3.21 -13.08 8.28
CA ARG A 166 -3.02 -14.06 9.36
C ARG A 166 -3.61 -13.60 10.69
N CYS A 167 -3.89 -12.30 10.83
CA CYS A 167 -4.45 -11.68 12.02
C CYS A 167 -5.97 -11.41 11.91
N MET A 168 -6.61 -11.80 10.80
CA MET A 168 -8.03 -11.55 10.49
C MET A 168 -8.94 -12.77 10.72
#